data_954e24b6b47468bebd6d93f068339f2d
#
_entry.id   954e24b6b47468bebd6d93f068339f2d
#
_cell.length_a   1.000
_cell.length_b   1.000
_cell.length_c   1.000
_cell.angle_alpha   90.00
_cell.angle_beta   90.00
_cell.angle_gamma   90.00
#
_symmetry.space_group_name_H-M   'P 1'
#
loop_
_entity.id
_entity.type
_entity.pdbx_description
1 polymer ?
#
loop_
_entity_poly.entity_id
_entity_poly.type
_entity_poly.pdbx_seq_one_letter_code
_entity_poly.pdbx_strand_id
1 'polypeptide(L)'
;MCIRDRLDAVPESLIDAASCVSGCGPAWVYQFIEALADGGVACGLPRAKAQEYAAQMVLGSAKLVLESGQHPGALKDAVCSPGGSTIQGVRVLEEKGLRGAVMDAVIASYNKTKEMGKG
;
A
#
# COMPACT_ATOMS: atom_id res chain seq x y z
N MET A 1 10.70 -2.77 12.19
CA MET A 1 10.95 -2.84 10.74
C MET A 1 11.95 -1.78 10.34
N CYS A 2 12.99 -2.17 9.67
CA CYS A 2 14.00 -1.22 9.25
C CYS A 2 13.87 -0.91 7.76
N ILE A 3 13.22 0.19 7.45
CA ILE A 3 13.06 0.64 6.07
C ILE A 3 14.42 0.97 5.46
N ARG A 4 15.37 1.39 6.30
CA ARG A 4 16.71 1.73 5.85
C ARG A 4 17.43 0.56 5.18
N ASP A 5 17.11 -0.67 5.56
CA ASP A 5 17.76 -1.85 4.96
C ASP A 5 17.41 -2.00 3.48
N ARG A 6 16.35 -1.33 3.02
CA ARG A 6 15.90 -1.39 1.64
C ARG A 6 16.20 -0.11 0.86
N LEU A 7 16.78 0.89 1.52
CA LEU A 7 17.16 2.13 0.85
C LEU A 7 18.60 2.01 0.38
N ASP A 8 18.74 1.76 -0.89
CA ASP A 8 20.06 1.81 -1.53
C ASP A 8 20.53 3.25 -1.64
N ALA A 9 21.74 3.44 -2.11
CA ALA A 9 22.27 4.77 -2.34
C ALA A 9 21.42 5.48 -3.38
N VAL A 10 20.64 6.46 -2.94
CA VAL A 10 19.74 7.24 -3.79
C VAL A 10 20.39 8.60 -4.03
N PRO A 11 20.39 9.11 -5.28
CA PRO A 11 20.89 10.46 -5.53
C PRO A 11 20.20 11.48 -4.62
N GLU A 12 20.94 12.46 -4.13
CA GLU A 12 20.41 13.45 -3.21
C GLU A 12 19.13 14.09 -3.74
N SER A 13 19.04 14.31 -5.06
CA SER A 13 17.86 14.91 -5.68
C SER A 13 16.59 14.06 -5.52
N LEU A 14 16.71 12.77 -5.19
CA LEU A 14 15.58 11.86 -5.05
C LEU A 14 15.28 11.46 -3.61
N ILE A 15 16.05 11.97 -2.64
CA ILE A 15 15.86 11.61 -1.23
C ILE A 15 14.47 11.98 -0.74
N ASP A 16 13.98 13.18 -1.07
CA ASP A 16 12.66 13.61 -0.61
C ASP A 16 11.56 12.70 -1.16
N ALA A 17 11.63 12.35 -2.44
CA ALA A 17 10.63 11.46 -3.03
C ALA A 17 10.69 10.07 -2.40
N ALA A 18 11.89 9.53 -2.21
CA ALA A 18 12.06 8.23 -1.56
C ALA A 18 11.52 8.25 -0.13
N SER A 19 11.77 9.32 0.61
CA SER A 19 11.30 9.48 1.99
C SER A 19 9.78 9.57 2.06
N CYS A 20 9.14 10.18 1.06
CA CYS A 20 7.68 10.23 1.04
C CYS A 20 7.06 8.85 0.86
N VAL A 21 7.66 8.00 0.04
CA VAL A 21 7.18 6.62 -0.11
C VAL A 21 7.45 5.80 1.15
N SER A 22 8.69 5.79 1.64
CA SER A 22 9.09 4.91 2.73
C SER A 22 8.79 5.44 4.12
N GLY A 23 8.82 6.76 4.29
CA GLY A 23 8.61 7.37 5.61
C GLY A 23 7.17 7.78 5.86
N CYS A 24 6.47 8.30 4.86
CA CYS A 24 5.06 8.67 4.98
C CYS A 24 4.13 7.50 4.69
N GLY A 25 4.57 6.58 3.84
CA GLY A 25 3.78 5.42 3.41
C GLY A 25 3.18 4.58 4.52
N PRO A 26 3.89 4.34 5.64
CA PRO A 26 3.32 3.53 6.71
C PRO A 26 1.95 4.03 7.19
N ALA A 27 1.74 5.33 7.30
CA ALA A 27 0.44 5.87 7.72
C ALA A 27 -0.68 5.45 6.76
N TRP A 28 -0.40 5.48 5.46
CA TRP A 28 -1.39 5.10 4.44
C TRP A 28 -1.66 3.60 4.45
N VAL A 29 -0.63 2.80 4.74
CA VAL A 29 -0.78 1.35 4.89
C VAL A 29 -1.66 1.05 6.11
N TYR A 30 -1.48 1.79 7.22
CA TYR A 30 -2.33 1.63 8.40
C TYR A 30 -3.79 1.95 8.09
N GLN A 31 -4.05 3.00 7.30
CA GLN A 31 -5.40 3.31 6.85
C GLN A 31 -5.97 2.17 6.00
N PHE A 32 -5.16 1.60 5.13
CA PHE A 32 -5.56 0.49 4.28
C PHE A 32 -5.90 -0.76 5.12
N ILE A 33 -5.04 -1.09 6.09
CA ILE A 33 -5.29 -2.22 7.00
C ILE A 33 -6.57 -1.99 7.79
N GLU A 34 -6.77 -0.77 8.29
CA GLU A 34 -7.98 -0.42 9.03
C GLU A 34 -9.23 -0.59 8.17
N ALA A 35 -9.17 -0.12 6.91
CA ALA A 35 -10.30 -0.26 6.00
C ALA A 35 -10.60 -1.72 5.67
N LEU A 36 -9.55 -2.53 5.46
CA LEU A 36 -9.72 -3.97 5.25
C LEU A 36 -10.39 -4.63 6.44
N ALA A 37 -9.94 -4.28 7.65
CA ALA A 37 -10.53 -4.82 8.88
C ALA A 37 -11.99 -4.39 9.02
N ASP A 38 -12.30 -3.13 8.71
CA ASP A 38 -13.69 -2.64 8.75
C ASP A 38 -14.58 -3.41 7.78
N GLY A 39 -14.06 -3.69 6.59
CA GLY A 39 -14.79 -4.52 5.62
C GLY A 39 -15.05 -5.92 6.15
N GLY A 40 -14.05 -6.52 6.80
CA GLY A 40 -14.20 -7.83 7.42
C GLY A 40 -15.24 -7.83 8.52
N VAL A 41 -15.25 -6.78 9.35
CA VAL A 41 -16.26 -6.63 10.40
C VAL A 41 -17.65 -6.48 9.80
N ALA A 42 -17.79 -5.72 8.72
CA ALA A 42 -19.06 -5.58 8.02
C ALA A 42 -19.58 -6.92 7.52
N CYS A 43 -18.69 -7.86 7.22
CA CYS A 43 -19.02 -9.21 6.77
C CYS A 43 -19.14 -10.22 7.92
N GLY A 44 -19.00 -9.78 9.16
CA GLY A 44 -19.22 -10.63 10.34
C GLY A 44 -17.98 -11.10 11.09
N LEU A 45 -16.78 -10.69 10.68
CA LEU A 45 -15.58 -11.07 11.42
C LEU A 45 -15.47 -10.28 12.73
N PRO A 46 -15.05 -10.92 13.82
CA PRO A 46 -14.70 -10.18 15.02
C PRO A 46 -13.56 -9.20 14.73
N ARG A 47 -13.61 -8.02 15.34
CA ARG A 47 -12.62 -6.94 15.08
C ARG A 47 -11.17 -7.41 15.21
N ALA A 48 -10.84 -8.11 16.30
CA ALA A 48 -9.46 -8.54 16.54
C ALA A 48 -8.95 -9.45 15.42
N LYS A 49 -9.79 -10.38 14.96
CA LYS A 49 -9.42 -11.28 13.87
C LYS A 49 -9.32 -10.54 12.54
N ALA A 50 -10.21 -9.61 12.29
CA ALA A 50 -10.18 -8.82 11.05
C ALA A 50 -8.88 -8.04 10.95
N GLN A 51 -8.42 -7.41 12.03
CA GLN A 51 -7.17 -6.67 12.05
C GLN A 51 -5.96 -7.58 11.86
N GLU A 52 -5.93 -8.71 12.56
CA GLU A 52 -4.85 -9.67 12.47
C GLU A 52 -4.70 -10.21 11.04
N TYR A 53 -5.82 -10.63 10.43
CA TYR A 53 -5.79 -11.17 9.07
C TYR A 53 -5.39 -10.13 8.04
N ALA A 54 -5.89 -8.90 8.20
CA ALA A 54 -5.54 -7.82 7.28
C ALA A 54 -4.04 -7.50 7.35
N ALA A 55 -3.50 -7.36 8.56
CA ALA A 55 -2.08 -7.04 8.75
C ALA A 55 -1.19 -8.17 8.22
N GLN A 56 -1.52 -9.42 8.53
CA GLN A 56 -0.74 -10.57 8.07
C GLN A 56 -0.76 -10.68 6.55
N MET A 57 -1.89 -10.42 5.93
CA MET A 57 -2.02 -10.45 4.48
C MET A 57 -1.15 -9.38 3.82
N VAL A 58 -1.18 -8.15 4.35
CA VAL A 58 -0.37 -7.06 3.82
C VAL A 58 1.12 -7.39 3.94
N LEU A 59 1.53 -7.93 5.09
CA LEU A 59 2.92 -8.35 5.31
C LEU A 59 3.35 -9.37 4.28
N GLY A 60 2.57 -10.44 4.09
CA GLY A 60 2.90 -11.50 3.15
C GLY A 60 2.93 -11.02 1.71
N SER A 61 2.00 -10.16 1.34
CA SER A 61 1.91 -9.61 -0.01
C SER A 61 3.13 -8.75 -0.34
N ALA A 62 3.54 -7.88 0.59
CA ALA A 62 4.71 -7.04 0.41
C ALA A 62 5.98 -7.88 0.32
N LYS A 63 6.10 -8.90 1.16
CA LYS A 63 7.24 -9.81 1.15
C LYS A 63 7.35 -10.54 -0.19
N LEU A 64 6.22 -10.99 -0.74
CA LEU A 64 6.22 -11.69 -2.02
C LEU A 64 6.67 -10.78 -3.16
N VAL A 65 6.26 -9.52 -3.16
CA VAL A 65 6.73 -8.55 -4.16
C VAL A 65 8.26 -8.43 -4.10
N LEU A 66 8.81 -8.28 -2.89
CA LEU A 66 10.25 -8.11 -2.72
C LEU A 66 11.03 -9.37 -3.09
N GLU A 67 10.56 -10.53 -2.68
CA GLU A 67 11.28 -11.79 -2.88
C GLU A 67 11.16 -12.34 -4.29
N SER A 68 10.00 -12.18 -4.92
CA SER A 68 9.78 -12.74 -6.26
C SER A 68 10.37 -11.86 -7.36
N GLY A 69 10.50 -10.58 -7.11
CA GLY A 69 10.90 -9.62 -8.14
C GLY A 69 9.87 -9.43 -9.24
N GLN A 70 8.68 -10.04 -9.11
CA GLN A 70 7.64 -9.90 -10.10
C GLN A 70 6.92 -8.56 -9.97
N HIS A 71 6.43 -8.07 -11.09
CA HIS A 71 5.63 -6.85 -11.09
C HIS A 71 4.36 -7.06 -10.26
N PRO A 72 3.98 -6.09 -9.40
CA PRO A 72 2.74 -6.23 -8.60
C PRO A 72 1.51 -6.55 -9.44
N GLY A 73 1.42 -6.03 -10.67
CA GLY A 73 0.32 -6.33 -11.59
C GLY A 73 0.23 -7.81 -11.94
N ALA A 74 1.38 -8.45 -12.16
CA ALA A 74 1.42 -9.88 -12.45
C ALA A 74 0.97 -10.71 -11.25
N LEU A 75 1.40 -10.31 -10.04
CA LEU A 75 0.99 -10.98 -8.82
C LEU A 75 -0.51 -10.80 -8.57
N LYS A 76 -1.03 -9.61 -8.85
CA LYS A 76 -2.47 -9.35 -8.76
C LYS A 76 -3.25 -10.27 -9.70
N ASP A 77 -2.80 -10.38 -10.95
CA ASP A 77 -3.48 -11.23 -11.92
C ASP A 77 -3.51 -12.69 -11.47
N ALA A 78 -2.45 -13.16 -10.83
CA ALA A 78 -2.36 -14.54 -10.37
C ALA A 78 -3.41 -14.90 -9.31
N VAL A 79 -3.91 -13.91 -8.56
CA VAL A 79 -4.95 -14.17 -7.54
C VAL A 79 -6.35 -13.79 -8.02
N CYS A 80 -6.49 -13.41 -9.30
CA CYS A 80 -7.78 -13.03 -9.88
C CYS A 80 -8.23 -14.09 -10.88
N SER A 81 -8.95 -15.11 -10.41
CA SER A 81 -9.51 -16.12 -11.30
C SER A 81 -10.69 -15.54 -12.11
N PRO A 82 -10.93 -16.06 -13.33
CA PRO A 82 -12.06 -15.60 -14.14
C PRO A 82 -13.39 -15.74 -13.39
N GLY A 83 -14.13 -14.65 -13.29
CA GLY A 83 -15.44 -14.63 -12.63
C GLY A 83 -15.39 -14.77 -11.12
N GLY A 84 -14.20 -14.80 -10.52
CA GLY A 84 -14.05 -15.02 -9.08
C GLY A 84 -14.33 -13.78 -8.23
N SER A 85 -14.23 -13.96 -6.92
CA SER A 85 -14.53 -12.89 -5.96
C SER A 85 -13.45 -11.80 -5.93
N THR A 86 -12.20 -12.17 -6.13
CA THR A 86 -11.09 -11.20 -6.03
C THR A 86 -11.21 -10.11 -7.10
N ILE A 87 -11.53 -10.49 -8.33
CA ILE A 87 -11.62 -9.51 -9.41
C ILE A 87 -12.79 -8.53 -9.19
N GLN A 88 -13.85 -8.95 -8.50
CA GLN A 88 -14.96 -8.05 -8.17
C GLN A 88 -14.49 -6.96 -7.23
N GLY A 89 -13.65 -7.31 -6.24
CA GLY A 89 -13.05 -6.31 -5.36
C GLY A 89 -12.12 -5.36 -6.09
N VAL A 90 -11.30 -5.90 -7.00
CA VAL A 90 -10.41 -5.08 -7.82
C VAL A 90 -11.23 -4.06 -8.62
N ARG A 91 -12.33 -4.49 -9.22
CA ARG A 91 -13.19 -3.62 -10.01
C ARG A 91 -13.73 -2.46 -9.17
N VAL A 92 -14.18 -2.75 -7.95
CA VAL A 92 -14.70 -1.71 -7.07
C VAL A 92 -13.61 -0.70 -6.71
N LEU A 93 -12.41 -1.18 -6.40
CA LEU A 93 -11.29 -0.30 -6.05
C LEU A 93 -10.89 0.59 -7.23
N GLU A 94 -10.93 0.04 -8.44
CA GLU A 94 -10.64 0.85 -9.63
C GLU A 94 -11.71 1.92 -9.84
N GLU A 95 -12.99 1.57 -9.67
CA GLU A 95 -14.08 2.54 -9.77
C GLU A 95 -13.96 3.67 -8.75
N LYS A 96 -13.45 3.36 -7.56
CA LYS A 96 -13.28 4.35 -6.49
C LYS A 96 -11.96 5.11 -6.57
N GLY A 97 -11.12 4.78 -7.56
CA GLY A 97 -9.90 5.53 -7.81
C GLY A 97 -8.74 5.25 -6.88
N LEU A 98 -8.61 4.00 -6.41
CA LEU A 98 -7.53 3.64 -5.48
C LEU A 98 -6.16 4.08 -5.97
N ARG A 99 -5.83 3.80 -7.23
CA ARG A 99 -4.50 4.08 -7.76
C ARG A 99 -4.20 5.58 -7.77
N GLY A 100 -5.15 6.38 -8.27
CA GLY A 100 -5.01 7.82 -8.30
C GLY A 100 -4.91 8.41 -6.91
N ALA A 101 -5.72 7.90 -5.97
CA ALA A 101 -5.72 8.38 -4.59
C ALA A 101 -4.35 8.15 -3.94
N VAL A 102 -3.76 6.97 -4.13
CA VAL A 102 -2.45 6.65 -3.55
C VAL A 102 -1.35 7.50 -4.19
N MET A 103 -1.35 7.63 -5.53
CA MET A 103 -0.38 8.48 -6.21
C MET A 103 -0.47 9.92 -5.72
N ASP A 104 -1.67 10.44 -5.58
CA ASP A 104 -1.89 11.81 -5.11
C ASP A 104 -1.43 12.01 -3.66
N ALA A 105 -1.56 10.98 -2.82
CA ALA A 105 -1.06 11.04 -1.45
C ALA A 105 0.46 11.24 -1.43
N VAL A 106 1.18 10.49 -2.27
CA VAL A 106 2.64 10.63 -2.39
C VAL A 106 2.99 12.03 -2.89
N ILE A 107 2.31 12.49 -3.93
CA ILE A 107 2.58 13.80 -4.54
C ILE A 107 2.30 14.93 -3.54
N ALA A 108 1.19 14.85 -2.79
CA ALA A 108 0.85 15.85 -1.79
C ALA A 108 1.91 15.92 -0.69
N SER A 109 2.38 14.76 -0.22
CA SER A 109 3.43 14.70 0.80
C SER A 109 4.75 15.25 0.26
N TYR A 110 5.07 14.94 -0.98
CA TYR A 110 6.28 15.46 -1.64
C TYR A 110 6.24 16.97 -1.74
N ASN A 111 5.11 17.52 -2.20
CA ASN A 111 4.96 18.98 -2.34
C ASN A 111 5.08 19.68 -0.98
N LYS A 112 4.51 19.10 0.06
CA LYS A 112 4.61 19.66 1.41
C LYS A 112 6.06 19.62 1.91
N THR A 113 6.76 18.53 1.65
CA THR A 113 8.17 18.37 2.03
C THR A 113 9.03 19.43 1.34
N LYS A 114 8.80 19.67 0.06
CA LYS A 114 9.51 20.71 -0.68
C LYS A 114 9.21 22.11 -0.14
N GLU A 115 7.96 22.38 0.18
CA GLU A 115 7.54 23.64 0.77
C GLU A 115 8.24 23.88 2.10
N MET A 116 8.29 22.87 2.96
CA MET A 116 8.96 22.97 4.27
C MET A 116 10.46 23.18 4.14
N GLY A 117 11.08 22.57 3.12
CA GLY A 117 12.50 22.71 2.87
C GLY A 117 12.93 24.11 2.41
N LYS A 118 11.99 24.95 1.98
CA LYS A 118 12.26 26.33 1.54
C LYS A 118 12.20 27.33 2.69
N GLY A 119 11.71 26.89 3.84
CA GLY A 119 11.54 27.74 5.02
C GLY A 119 12.80 27.95 5.85
#